data_5e1913198bc304068305f2f6f2acb8ad
#
_entry.id   5e1913198bc304068305f2f6f2acb8ad
#
_cell.length_a   1.000
_cell.length_b   1.000
_cell.length_c   1.000
_cell.angle_alpha   90.00
_cell.angle_beta   90.00
_cell.angle_gamma   90.00
#
_symmetry.space_group_name_H-M   'P 1'
#
loop_
_entity.id
_entity.type
_entity.pdbx_description
1 polymer ?
#
loop_
_entity_poly.entity_id
_entity_poly.type
_entity_poly.pdbx_seq_one_letter_code
_entity_poly.pdbx_strand_id
1 'polypeptide(L)' 'MARYNEVMTFIETNKRNPSRHRIEDHDMLNWLKANRKALNAGKMKQDRVEKFSKLLALMEQYKRKNQYE' A
#
# COMPACT_ATOMS: atom_id res chain seq x y z
N MET A 1 -6.81 4.06 -11.69
CA MET A 1 -6.24 4.62 -10.46
C MET A 1 -4.72 4.69 -10.54
N ALA A 2 -4.23 5.87 -10.88
CA ALA A 2 -2.80 6.07 -11.09
C ALA A 2 -1.97 5.79 -9.82
N ARG A 3 -2.46 6.26 -8.67
CA ARG A 3 -1.72 6.07 -7.41
C ARG A 3 -1.63 4.61 -7.00
N TYR A 4 -2.70 3.85 -7.22
CA TYR A 4 -2.70 2.40 -6.95
C TYR A 4 -1.61 1.70 -7.76
N ASN A 5 -1.59 1.97 -9.07
CA ASN A 5 -0.59 1.38 -9.95
C ASN A 5 0.83 1.79 -9.57
N GLU A 6 1.00 3.03 -9.17
CA GLU A 6 2.28 3.57 -8.73
C GLU A 6 2.80 2.82 -7.51
N VAL A 7 1.95 2.61 -6.52
CA VAL A 7 2.33 1.90 -5.29
C VAL A 7 2.63 0.43 -5.59
N MET A 8 1.79 -0.20 -6.40
CA MET A 8 2.01 -1.60 -6.81
C MET A 8 3.34 -1.76 -7.51
N THR A 9 3.62 -0.91 -8.48
CA THR A 9 4.87 -0.93 -9.23
C THR A 9 6.06 -0.70 -8.30
N PHE A 10 5.93 0.25 -7.38
CA PHE A 10 6.98 0.54 -6.41
C PHE A 10 7.34 -0.70 -5.61
N ILE A 11 6.33 -1.37 -5.05
CA ILE A 11 6.55 -2.56 -4.22
C ILE A 11 7.17 -3.69 -5.02
N GLU A 12 6.68 -3.93 -6.22
CA GLU A 12 7.19 -4.99 -7.08
C GLU A 12 8.61 -4.73 -7.54
N THR A 13 8.92 -3.47 -7.86
CA THR A 13 10.24 -3.08 -8.34
C THR A 13 11.28 -3.10 -7.22
N ASN A 14 10.94 -2.53 -6.08
CA ASN A 14 11.86 -2.41 -4.95
C ASN A 14 11.81 -3.60 -4.00
N LYS A 15 10.78 -4.43 -4.12
CA LYS A 15 10.57 -5.61 -3.27
C LYS A 15 10.57 -5.26 -1.79
N ARG A 16 9.97 -4.09 -1.48
CA ARG A 16 9.79 -3.62 -0.11
C ARG A 16 8.61 -2.66 -0.06
N ASN A 17 8.08 -2.48 1.14
CA ASN A 17 7.00 -1.53 1.36
C ASN A 17 7.54 -0.10 1.40
N PRO A 18 6.69 0.91 1.10
CA PRO A 18 7.08 2.30 1.32
C PRO A 18 7.49 2.52 2.77
N SER A 19 8.54 3.31 2.97
CA SER A 19 9.11 3.53 4.29
C SER A 19 8.81 4.95 4.78
N ARG A 20 8.43 5.07 6.04
CA ARG A 20 8.22 6.38 6.66
C ARG A 20 9.52 7.14 6.88
N HIS A 21 10.64 6.46 6.76
CA HIS A 21 11.97 7.07 6.92
C HIS A 21 12.45 7.76 5.66
N ARG A 22 11.76 7.53 4.54
CA ARG A 22 12.10 8.14 3.26
C ARG A 22 11.05 9.16 2.88
N ILE A 23 11.49 10.41 2.66
CA ILE A 23 10.59 11.49 2.26
C ILE A 23 9.85 11.17 0.97
N GLU A 24 10.53 10.51 0.03
CA GLU A 24 9.97 10.12 -1.26
C GLU A 24 8.77 9.18 -1.13
N ASP A 25 8.73 8.41 -0.04
CA ASP A 25 7.69 7.42 0.17
C ASP A 25 6.50 7.96 0.96
N HIS A 26 6.61 9.18 1.49
CA HIS A 26 5.58 9.76 2.35
C HIS A 26 4.23 9.91 1.64
N ASP A 27 4.24 10.32 0.38
CA ASP A 27 3.01 10.47 -0.39
C ASP A 27 2.28 9.15 -0.53
N MET A 28 3.01 8.08 -0.80
CA MET A 28 2.43 6.75 -0.90
C MET A 28 1.88 6.29 0.44
N LEU A 29 2.61 6.54 1.52
CA LEU A 29 2.16 6.19 2.86
C LEU A 29 0.89 6.95 3.25
N ASN A 30 0.82 8.24 2.93
CA ASN A 30 -0.37 9.05 3.20
C ASN A 30 -1.56 8.53 2.42
N TRP A 31 -1.36 8.18 1.16
CA TRP A 31 -2.40 7.59 0.33
C TRP A 31 -2.87 6.26 0.91
N LEU A 32 -1.95 5.41 1.33
CA LEU A 32 -2.28 4.13 1.93
C LEU A 32 -3.09 4.29 3.22
N LYS A 33 -2.68 5.20 4.08
CA LYS A 33 -3.40 5.49 5.32
C LYS A 33 -4.82 5.97 5.05
N ALA A 34 -4.97 6.90 4.10
CA ALA A 34 -6.28 7.45 3.75
C ALA A 34 -7.20 6.37 3.20
N ASN A 35 -6.69 5.52 2.31
CA ASN A 35 -7.48 4.45 1.74
C ASN A 35 -7.81 3.38 2.75
N ARG A 36 -6.89 3.05 3.63
CA ARG A 36 -7.13 2.08 4.70
C ARG A 36 -8.23 2.56 5.63
N LYS A 37 -8.22 3.84 5.96
CA LYS A 37 -9.25 4.45 6.77
C LYS A 37 -10.61 4.39 6.07
N ALA A 38 -10.65 4.68 4.78
CA ALA A 38 -11.87 4.60 4.00
C ALA A 38 -12.39 3.17 3.94
N LEU A 39 -11.50 2.20 3.80
CA LEU A 39 -11.87 0.79 3.79
C LEU A 39 -12.51 0.37 5.11
N ASN A 40 -11.89 0.74 6.23
CA ASN A 40 -12.39 0.40 7.55
C ASN A 40 -13.73 1.09 7.85
N ALA A 41 -13.95 2.27 7.29
CA ALA A 41 -15.21 3.01 7.46
C ALA A 41 -16.31 2.54 6.51
N GLY A 42 -16.00 1.62 5.61
CA GLY A 42 -16.96 1.13 4.62
C GLY A 42 -17.31 2.14 3.55
N LYS A 43 -16.44 3.12 3.32
CA LYS A 43 -16.68 4.18 2.34
C LYS A 43 -16.03 3.91 0.99
N MET A 44 -15.27 2.85 0.88
CA MET A 44 -14.57 2.50 -0.35
C MET A 44 -15.49 1.72 -1.28
N LYS A 45 -15.41 2.02 -2.57
CA LYS A 45 -16.18 1.28 -3.57
C LYS A 45 -15.69 -0.16 -3.67
N GLN A 46 -16.60 -1.08 -3.99
CA GLN A 46 -16.31 -2.50 -4.05
C GLN A 46 -15.12 -2.82 -4.97
N ASP A 47 -15.08 -2.21 -6.15
CA ASP A 47 -13.98 -2.43 -7.08
C ASP A 47 -12.64 -2.04 -6.49
N ARG A 48 -12.63 -0.95 -5.76
CA ARG A 48 -11.41 -0.49 -5.09
C ARG A 48 -11.05 -1.38 -3.91
N VAL A 49 -12.04 -1.88 -3.20
CA VAL A 49 -11.83 -2.78 -2.07
C VAL A 49 -11.06 -4.02 -2.53
N GLU A 50 -11.48 -4.61 -3.64
CA GLU A 50 -10.80 -5.78 -4.19
C GLU A 50 -9.35 -5.49 -4.54
N LYS A 51 -9.12 -4.39 -5.26
CA LYS A 51 -7.76 -4.01 -5.66
C LYS A 51 -6.90 -3.65 -4.46
N PHE A 52 -7.47 -2.90 -3.53
CA PHE A 52 -6.73 -2.49 -2.34
C PHE A 52 -6.40 -3.70 -1.45
N SER A 53 -7.30 -4.67 -1.37
CA SER A 53 -7.05 -5.90 -0.62
C SER A 53 -5.86 -6.66 -1.18
N LYS A 54 -5.75 -6.73 -2.50
CA LYS A 54 -4.60 -7.35 -3.16
C LYS A 54 -3.31 -6.61 -2.83
N LEU A 55 -3.37 -5.29 -2.83
CA LEU A 55 -2.22 -4.47 -2.47
C LEU A 55 -1.79 -4.70 -1.03
N LEU A 56 -2.76 -4.76 -0.12
CA LEU A 56 -2.47 -5.02 1.29
C LEU A 56 -1.85 -6.40 1.50
N ALA A 57 -2.34 -7.40 0.76
CA ALA A 57 -1.78 -8.74 0.85
C ALA A 57 -0.32 -8.76 0.38
N LEU A 58 -0.02 -8.05 -0.69
CA LEU A 58 1.33 -7.92 -1.20
C LEU A 58 2.23 -7.22 -0.18
N MET A 59 1.75 -6.14 0.42
CA MET A 59 2.49 -5.41 1.45
C MET A 59 2.77 -6.29 2.67
N GLU A 60 1.79 -7.08 3.07
CA GLU A 60 1.94 -8.01 4.20
C GLU A 60 3.04 -9.03 3.93
N GLN A 61 3.10 -9.53 2.71
CA GLN A 61 4.13 -10.48 2.30
C GLN A 61 5.52 -9.90 2.47
N TYR A 62 5.73 -8.67 2.01
CA TYR A 62 7.04 -8.02 2.13
C TYR A 62 7.33 -7.55 3.54
N LYS A 63 6.31 -7.21 4.31
CA LYS A 63 6.48 -6.86 5.70
C LYS A 63 7.07 -8.02 6.51
N ARG A 64 6.57 -9.23 6.26
CA ARG A 64 7.11 -10.42 6.93
C ARG A 64 8.56 -10.66 6.57
N LYS A 65 8.91 -10.40 5.32
CA LYS A 65 10.28 -10.58 4.85
C LYS A 65 11.24 -9.63 5.53
N ASN A 66 10.79 -8.39 5.78
CA ASN A 66 11.62 -7.35 6.38
C ASN A 66 11.69 -7.45 7.90
N GLN A 67 10.91 -8.32 8.49
CA GLN A 67 10.79 -8.44 9.94
C GLN A 67 12.12 -8.86 10.60
N TYR A 68 12.99 -9.47 9.85
CA TYR A 68 14.25 -10.00 10.36
C TYR A 68 15.45 -9.10 10.08
N GLU A 69 15.23 -7.92 9.56
CA GLU A 69 16.30 -6.95 9.35
C GLU A 69 16.47 -5.96 10.53
#